data_7ddbe919568ec45331a5fd28b811b146
#
_entry.id   7ddbe919568ec45331a5fd28b811b146
#
_cell.length_a   1.000
_cell.length_b   1.000
_cell.length_c   1.000
_cell.angle_alpha   90.00
_cell.angle_beta   90.00
_cell.angle_gamma   90.00
#
_symmetry.space_group_name_H-M   'P 1'
#
loop_
_entity.id
_entity.type
_entity.pdbx_description
1 polymer ?
#
loop_
_entity_poly.entity_id
_entity_poly.type
_entity_poly.pdbx_seq_one_letter_code
_entity_poly.pdbx_strand_id
1 'polypeptide(L)'
;MVPDDKLLEARRRSVAAWEDSMKHLLVIGTVSTIVITLHQQGLAADYVQFNRDVRPILAEHCWQCHGPDPRARQAGLRLDVRENAIQPVESGAIAIVPRAPRRSELLRRVKVEDPSERMPPADSHPPLSATQIAILGKWIEQGAKYQQHWAFQPIERPAVPEIDGVDHPIDAFVVARLKADGRSLADKAETERLLRRLSLTL
;
A
#
# COMPACT_ATOMS: atom_id res chain seq x y z
N MET A 1 2.57 -74.40 -21.03
CA MET A 1 1.60 -73.30 -21.19
C MET A 1 2.44 -72.02 -21.14
N VAL A 2 2.82 -71.46 -22.30
CA VAL A 2 3.64 -70.27 -22.42
C VAL A 2 2.69 -69.06 -22.29
N PRO A 3 2.97 -68.07 -21.44
CA PRO A 3 2.11 -66.91 -21.33
C PRO A 3 2.15 -66.13 -22.65
N ASP A 4 0.98 -65.68 -23.05
CA ASP A 4 0.79 -64.97 -24.34
C ASP A 4 1.50 -63.61 -24.28
N ASP A 5 2.61 -63.50 -25.03
CA ASP A 5 3.48 -62.33 -25.12
C ASP A 5 2.68 -61.03 -25.47
N LYS A 6 1.57 -61.17 -26.18
CA LYS A 6 0.70 -60.05 -26.54
C LYS A 6 0.00 -59.44 -25.35
N LEU A 7 -0.35 -60.25 -24.35
CA LEU A 7 -0.97 -59.76 -23.10
C LEU A 7 0.03 -59.02 -22.22
N LEU A 8 1.29 -59.43 -22.18
CA LEU A 8 2.33 -58.74 -21.44
C LEU A 8 2.73 -57.42 -22.09
N GLU A 9 2.73 -57.34 -23.42
CA GLU A 9 3.00 -56.11 -24.17
C GLU A 9 1.85 -55.09 -24.04
N ALA A 10 0.59 -55.50 -24.06
CA ALA A 10 -0.56 -54.65 -23.83
C ALA A 10 -0.54 -54.05 -22.40
N ARG A 11 -0.15 -54.83 -21.39
CA ARG A 11 -0.03 -54.39 -20.02
C ARG A 11 1.12 -53.39 -19.81
N ARG A 12 2.26 -53.57 -20.51
CA ARG A 12 3.36 -52.60 -20.48
C ARG A 12 2.97 -51.26 -21.12
N ARG A 13 2.22 -51.27 -22.23
CA ARG A 13 1.74 -50.05 -22.89
C ARG A 13 0.75 -49.29 -22.06
N SER A 14 -0.14 -49.98 -21.33
CA SER A 14 -1.12 -49.31 -20.43
C SER A 14 -0.44 -48.68 -19.20
N VAL A 15 0.57 -49.31 -18.62
CA VAL A 15 1.34 -48.76 -17.50
C VAL A 15 2.14 -47.53 -17.92
N ALA A 16 2.82 -47.59 -19.09
CA ALA A 16 3.57 -46.44 -19.61
C ALA A 16 2.68 -45.25 -19.93
N ALA A 17 1.50 -45.47 -20.50
CA ALA A 17 0.51 -44.41 -20.76
C ALA A 17 -0.02 -43.77 -19.46
N TRP A 18 -0.14 -44.56 -18.38
CA TRP A 18 -0.59 -44.07 -17.08
C TRP A 18 0.47 -43.21 -16.37
N GLU A 19 1.75 -43.63 -16.45
CA GLU A 19 2.88 -42.87 -15.91
C GLU A 19 3.06 -41.54 -16.61
N ASP A 20 2.86 -41.46 -17.91
CA ASP A 20 3.00 -40.24 -18.70
C ASP A 20 1.82 -39.27 -18.39
N SER A 21 0.61 -39.78 -18.25
CA SER A 21 -0.58 -39.01 -17.86
C SER A 21 -0.44 -38.41 -16.46
N MET A 22 0.12 -39.17 -15.48
CA MET A 22 0.39 -38.68 -14.12
C MET A 22 1.47 -37.56 -14.09
N LYS A 23 2.49 -37.65 -14.91
CA LYS A 23 3.52 -36.61 -15.01
C LYS A 23 2.92 -35.29 -15.51
N HIS A 24 2.05 -35.35 -16.52
CA HIS A 24 1.37 -34.15 -17.03
C HIS A 24 0.41 -33.52 -15.98
N LEU A 25 -0.30 -34.33 -15.21
CA LEU A 25 -1.16 -33.84 -14.13
C LEU A 25 -0.38 -33.21 -12.98
N LEU A 26 0.78 -33.75 -12.63
CA LEU A 26 1.68 -33.18 -11.61
C LEU A 26 2.26 -31.83 -12.06
N VAL A 27 2.68 -31.71 -13.31
CA VAL A 27 3.23 -30.45 -13.85
C VAL A 27 2.15 -29.37 -13.93
N ILE A 28 0.93 -29.70 -14.36
CA ILE A 28 -0.18 -28.75 -14.41
C ILE A 28 -0.57 -28.31 -13.01
N GLY A 29 -0.60 -29.21 -12.03
CA GLY A 29 -0.90 -28.90 -10.64
C GLY A 29 0.13 -27.95 -10.00
N THR A 30 1.42 -28.18 -10.23
CA THR A 30 2.50 -27.33 -9.68
C THR A 30 2.55 -25.95 -10.33
N VAL A 31 2.35 -25.84 -11.64
CA VAL A 31 2.28 -24.55 -12.35
C VAL A 31 1.08 -23.74 -11.89
N SER A 32 -0.09 -24.36 -11.71
CA SER A 32 -1.30 -23.69 -11.25
C SER A 32 -1.15 -23.16 -9.83
N THR A 33 -0.48 -23.89 -8.94
CA THR A 33 -0.26 -23.47 -7.54
C THR A 33 0.72 -22.31 -7.46
N ILE A 34 1.78 -22.32 -8.28
CA ILE A 34 2.77 -21.23 -8.35
C ILE A 34 2.15 -19.93 -8.89
N VAL A 35 1.29 -20.02 -9.90
CA VAL A 35 0.61 -18.85 -10.46
C VAL A 35 -0.35 -18.22 -9.45
N ILE A 36 -1.08 -19.02 -8.66
CA ILE A 36 -2.00 -18.51 -7.63
C ILE A 36 -1.24 -17.83 -6.50
N THR A 37 -0.10 -18.37 -6.05
CA THR A 37 0.70 -17.75 -4.98
C THR A 37 1.37 -16.45 -5.39
N LEU A 38 1.81 -16.31 -6.64
CA LEU A 38 2.39 -15.07 -7.16
C LEU A 38 1.35 -13.93 -7.28
N HIS A 39 0.07 -14.23 -7.53
CA HIS A 39 -0.98 -13.22 -7.58
C HIS A 39 -1.39 -12.67 -6.21
N GLN A 40 -1.20 -13.40 -5.12
CA GLN A 40 -1.57 -12.93 -3.79
C GLN A 40 -0.58 -11.93 -3.18
N GLN A 41 0.69 -11.96 -3.58
CA GLN A 41 1.70 -11.01 -3.06
C GLN A 41 1.62 -9.61 -3.70
N GLY A 42 1.01 -9.48 -4.89
CA GLY A 42 0.88 -8.19 -5.58
C GLY A 42 -0.27 -7.31 -5.09
N LEU A 43 -1.31 -7.89 -4.49
CA LEU A 43 -2.54 -7.14 -4.16
C LEU A 43 -2.44 -6.31 -2.87
N ALA A 44 -1.55 -6.66 -1.93
CA ALA A 44 -1.39 -5.91 -0.69
C ALA A 44 -0.54 -4.64 -0.85
N ALA A 45 0.41 -4.63 -1.79
CA ALA A 45 1.31 -3.49 -2.03
C ALA A 45 0.66 -2.34 -2.81
N ASP A 46 -0.50 -2.57 -3.42
CA ASP A 46 -1.13 -1.65 -4.36
C ASP A 46 -2.32 -0.86 -3.76
N TYR A 47 -2.66 -1.10 -2.49
CA TYR A 47 -3.75 -0.40 -1.82
C TYR A 47 -3.26 0.88 -1.13
N VAL A 48 -3.79 2.03 -1.57
CA VAL A 48 -3.48 3.33 -0.98
C VAL A 48 -4.26 3.53 0.31
N GLN A 49 -3.54 3.71 1.42
CA GLN A 49 -4.13 3.97 2.74
C GLN A 49 -4.19 5.47 3.02
N PHE A 50 -5.37 5.96 3.41
CA PHE A 50 -5.57 7.38 3.62
C PHE A 50 -4.60 7.99 4.65
N ASN A 51 -4.49 7.41 5.83
CA ASN A 51 -3.65 7.97 6.90
C ASN A 51 -2.16 7.92 6.59
N ARG A 52 -1.70 6.87 5.88
CA ARG A 52 -0.29 6.67 5.55
C ARG A 52 0.15 7.47 4.33
N ASP A 53 -0.66 7.43 3.26
CA ASP A 53 -0.22 7.85 1.92
C ASP A 53 -0.86 9.17 1.48
N VAL A 54 -2.13 9.40 1.82
CA VAL A 54 -2.91 10.54 1.32
C VAL A 54 -2.92 11.70 2.29
N ARG A 55 -3.19 11.42 3.57
CA ARG A 55 -3.29 12.45 4.59
C ARG A 55 -2.07 13.36 4.69
N PRO A 56 -0.82 12.85 4.62
CA PRO A 56 0.36 13.72 4.62
C PRO A 56 0.37 14.70 3.45
N ILE A 57 -0.01 14.23 2.24
CA ILE A 57 -0.07 15.10 1.05
C ILE A 57 -1.12 16.20 1.22
N LEU A 58 -2.33 15.84 1.66
CA LEU A 58 -3.41 16.82 1.88
C LEU A 58 -3.07 17.80 3.00
N ALA A 59 -2.44 17.33 4.09
CA ALA A 59 -2.06 18.16 5.22
C ALA A 59 -1.01 19.20 4.84
N GLU A 60 0.00 18.80 4.08
CA GLU A 60 1.10 19.67 3.66
C GLU A 60 0.67 20.69 2.61
N HIS A 61 -0.12 20.28 1.62
CA HIS A 61 -0.36 21.09 0.43
C HIS A 61 -1.77 21.72 0.34
N CYS A 62 -2.75 21.25 1.14
CA CYS A 62 -4.15 21.61 0.93
C CYS A 62 -4.84 22.15 2.18
N TRP A 63 -4.57 21.61 3.37
CA TRP A 63 -5.36 21.89 4.56
C TRP A 63 -5.20 23.30 5.12
N GLN A 64 -4.16 24.02 4.75
CA GLN A 64 -4.03 25.43 5.12
C GLN A 64 -5.24 26.24 4.63
N CYS A 65 -5.69 25.98 3.38
CA CYS A 65 -6.83 26.68 2.76
C CYS A 65 -8.09 25.82 2.65
N HIS A 66 -7.98 24.49 2.71
CA HIS A 66 -9.11 23.55 2.58
C HIS A 66 -9.19 22.56 3.74
N GLY A 67 -8.90 23.02 4.94
CA GLY A 67 -8.85 22.23 6.17
C GLY A 67 -9.81 22.69 7.26
N PRO A 68 -9.50 22.33 8.50
CA PRO A 68 -10.41 22.56 9.63
C PRO A 68 -10.57 24.03 10.04
N ASP A 69 -9.56 24.90 9.77
CA ASP A 69 -9.63 26.30 10.18
C ASP A 69 -10.67 27.07 9.36
N PRO A 70 -11.79 27.54 9.99
CA PRO A 70 -12.83 28.28 9.27
C PRO A 70 -12.39 29.67 8.81
N ARG A 71 -11.33 30.24 9.40
CA ARG A 71 -10.85 31.59 9.05
C ARG A 71 -9.98 31.57 7.79
N ALA A 72 -9.22 30.50 7.58
CA ALA A 72 -8.38 30.33 6.41
C ALA A 72 -9.09 29.62 5.23
N ARG A 73 -10.28 29.04 5.49
CA ARG A 73 -10.98 28.20 4.54
C ARG A 73 -11.42 28.94 3.29
N GLN A 74 -11.04 28.42 2.14
CA GLN A 74 -11.42 28.91 0.83
C GLN A 74 -12.53 28.08 0.18
N ALA A 75 -13.42 28.70 -0.56
CA ALA A 75 -14.54 28.08 -1.28
C ALA A 75 -15.43 27.15 -0.45
N GLY A 76 -15.46 27.28 0.87
CA GLY A 76 -16.18 26.39 1.76
C GLY A 76 -15.72 24.92 1.75
N LEU A 77 -14.64 24.61 1.04
CA LEU A 77 -14.16 23.24 0.84
C LEU A 77 -13.37 22.74 2.05
N ARG A 78 -13.68 21.51 2.49
CA ARG A 78 -12.97 20.77 3.53
C ARG A 78 -12.48 19.43 2.97
N LEU A 79 -11.19 19.35 2.70
CA LEU A 79 -10.54 18.10 2.24
C LEU A 79 -10.15 17.19 3.41
N ASP A 80 -10.28 17.63 4.65
CA ASP A 80 -10.09 16.84 5.85
C ASP A 80 -11.37 16.07 6.26
N VAL A 81 -12.53 16.42 5.69
CA VAL A 81 -13.82 15.77 5.94
C VAL A 81 -14.39 15.22 4.63
N ARG A 82 -14.56 13.89 4.59
CA ARG A 82 -15.01 13.20 3.39
C ARG A 82 -16.36 13.71 2.87
N GLU A 83 -17.31 13.88 3.77
CA GLU A 83 -18.68 14.29 3.46
C GLU A 83 -18.71 15.64 2.73
N ASN A 84 -17.82 16.56 3.09
CA ASN A 84 -17.70 17.86 2.41
C ASN A 84 -16.92 17.73 1.09
N ALA A 85 -15.84 16.94 1.07
CA ALA A 85 -14.97 16.81 -0.12
C ALA A 85 -15.68 16.19 -1.33
N ILE A 86 -16.73 15.38 -1.10
CA ILE A 86 -17.51 14.72 -2.17
C ILE A 86 -18.79 15.46 -2.55
N GLN A 87 -19.09 16.61 -1.91
CA GLN A 87 -20.22 17.46 -2.24
C GLN A 87 -19.81 18.58 -3.21
N PRO A 88 -20.74 19.12 -3.98
CA PRO A 88 -20.49 20.31 -4.77
C PRO A 88 -20.14 21.51 -3.88
N VAL A 89 -19.10 22.24 -4.25
CA VAL A 89 -18.82 23.57 -3.69
C VAL A 89 -19.70 24.63 -4.37
N GLU A 90 -19.62 25.89 -3.92
CA GLU A 90 -20.45 27.01 -4.42
C GLU A 90 -20.44 27.15 -5.94
N SER A 91 -19.31 26.87 -6.60
CA SER A 91 -19.17 26.85 -8.07
C SER A 91 -19.84 25.66 -8.76
N GLY A 92 -20.40 24.71 -8.02
CA GLY A 92 -20.94 23.45 -8.54
C GLY A 92 -19.87 22.38 -8.80
N ALA A 93 -18.58 22.69 -8.64
CA ALA A 93 -17.51 21.70 -8.81
C ALA A 93 -17.47 20.73 -7.62
N ILE A 94 -17.10 19.47 -7.88
CA ILE A 94 -16.92 18.44 -6.85
C ILE A 94 -15.42 18.15 -6.74
N ALA A 95 -14.85 18.39 -5.55
CA ALA A 95 -13.43 18.20 -5.34
C ALA A 95 -13.01 16.73 -5.54
N ILE A 96 -13.77 15.80 -4.99
CA ILE A 96 -13.49 14.36 -5.08
C ILE A 96 -14.75 13.62 -5.52
N VAL A 97 -14.68 12.98 -6.68
CA VAL A 97 -15.73 12.05 -7.16
C VAL A 97 -15.20 10.62 -6.97
N PRO A 98 -15.68 9.87 -5.97
CA PRO A 98 -15.18 8.52 -5.70
C PRO A 98 -15.25 7.61 -6.93
N ARG A 99 -14.19 6.84 -7.18
CA ARG A 99 -14.02 5.96 -8.35
C ARG A 99 -13.97 6.67 -9.71
N ALA A 100 -13.94 8.00 -9.71
CA ALA A 100 -13.90 8.77 -10.95
C ALA A 100 -12.80 9.85 -10.93
N PRO A 101 -11.52 9.47 -11.02
CA PRO A 101 -10.38 10.40 -10.99
C PRO A 101 -10.50 11.54 -11.99
N ARG A 102 -10.96 11.23 -13.21
CA ARG A 102 -11.11 12.23 -14.30
C ARG A 102 -12.22 13.26 -14.05
N ARG A 103 -13.16 12.97 -13.16
CA ARG A 103 -14.27 13.85 -12.78
C ARG A 103 -13.99 14.61 -11.48
N SER A 104 -12.86 14.35 -10.84
CA SER A 104 -12.47 14.96 -9.58
C SER A 104 -11.71 16.26 -9.83
N GLU A 105 -12.27 17.37 -9.39
CA GLU A 105 -11.71 18.71 -9.59
C GLU A 105 -10.33 18.83 -8.89
N LEU A 106 -10.12 18.15 -7.76
CA LEU A 106 -8.82 18.08 -7.09
C LEU A 106 -7.72 17.63 -8.06
N LEU A 107 -7.92 16.54 -8.79
CA LEU A 107 -6.90 16.03 -9.72
C LEU A 107 -6.75 16.92 -10.95
N ARG A 108 -7.78 17.59 -11.38
CA ARG A 108 -7.67 18.58 -12.46
C ARG A 108 -6.77 19.73 -12.00
N ARG A 109 -7.06 20.31 -10.82
CA ARG A 109 -6.35 21.46 -10.27
C ARG A 109 -4.88 21.20 -9.96
N VAL A 110 -4.52 20.02 -9.47
CA VAL A 110 -3.11 19.69 -9.19
C VAL A 110 -2.30 19.35 -10.44
N LYS A 111 -2.94 19.14 -11.61
CA LYS A 111 -2.29 18.79 -12.88
C LYS A 111 -2.23 19.95 -13.87
N VAL A 112 -3.10 20.96 -13.70
CA VAL A 112 -3.14 22.07 -14.64
C VAL A 112 -1.87 22.90 -14.50
N GLU A 113 -1.33 23.33 -15.64
CA GLU A 113 -0.11 24.16 -15.71
C GLU A 113 -0.39 25.65 -15.51
N ASP A 114 -1.61 26.09 -15.82
CA ASP A 114 -2.03 27.50 -15.66
C ASP A 114 -1.93 27.91 -14.18
N PRO A 115 -1.08 28.87 -13.83
CA PRO A 115 -0.91 29.31 -12.44
C PRO A 115 -2.18 29.88 -11.81
N SER A 116 -3.11 30.40 -12.60
CA SER A 116 -4.37 30.95 -12.13
C SER A 116 -5.38 29.89 -11.71
N GLU A 117 -5.23 28.68 -12.23
CA GLU A 117 -6.11 27.55 -11.93
C GLU A 117 -5.47 26.48 -11.07
N ARG A 118 -4.15 26.45 -11.01
CA ARG A 118 -3.39 25.41 -10.32
C ARG A 118 -3.60 25.44 -8.79
N MET A 119 -3.66 24.26 -8.20
CA MET A 119 -3.61 24.07 -6.74
C MET A 119 -2.42 23.16 -6.36
N PRO A 120 -1.68 23.49 -5.31
CA PRO A 120 -1.75 24.75 -4.56
C PRO A 120 -1.31 25.95 -5.42
N PRO A 121 -1.74 27.18 -5.05
CA PRO A 121 -1.28 28.40 -5.71
C PRO A 121 0.23 28.56 -5.67
N ALA A 122 0.80 29.18 -6.69
CA ALA A 122 2.25 29.26 -6.87
C ALA A 122 2.98 30.01 -5.74
N ASP A 123 2.30 30.94 -5.12
CA ASP A 123 2.79 31.77 -4.00
C ASP A 123 2.67 31.11 -2.63
N SER A 124 1.95 29.98 -2.53
CA SER A 124 1.75 29.27 -1.26
C SER A 124 2.64 28.06 -1.11
N HIS A 125 2.61 27.14 -2.07
CA HIS A 125 3.36 25.88 -2.02
C HIS A 125 3.87 25.48 -3.42
N PRO A 126 4.98 24.73 -3.50
CA PRO A 126 5.42 24.13 -4.76
C PRO A 126 4.36 23.15 -5.29
N PRO A 127 4.35 22.89 -6.62
CA PRO A 127 3.45 21.91 -7.20
C PRO A 127 3.71 20.52 -6.62
N LEU A 128 2.67 19.68 -6.57
CA LEU A 128 2.79 18.29 -6.16
C LEU A 128 3.70 17.54 -7.15
N SER A 129 4.49 16.61 -6.62
CA SER A 129 5.28 15.70 -7.45
C SER A 129 4.36 14.72 -8.21
N ALA A 130 4.88 14.16 -9.32
CA ALA A 130 4.17 13.15 -10.09
C ALA A 130 3.74 11.95 -9.23
N THR A 131 4.58 11.55 -8.28
CA THR A 131 4.28 10.46 -7.32
C THR A 131 3.10 10.82 -6.42
N GLN A 132 3.08 12.02 -5.84
CA GLN A 132 1.96 12.48 -5.00
C GLN A 132 0.65 12.54 -5.78
N ILE A 133 0.69 13.05 -7.02
CA ILE A 133 -0.47 13.08 -7.91
C ILE A 133 -0.97 11.67 -8.26
N ALA A 134 -0.05 10.72 -8.49
CA ALA A 134 -0.40 9.33 -8.76
C ALA A 134 -1.06 8.66 -7.55
N ILE A 135 -0.56 8.91 -6.33
CA ILE A 135 -1.15 8.41 -5.08
C ILE A 135 -2.58 8.94 -4.91
N LEU A 136 -2.80 10.24 -5.08
CA LEU A 136 -4.13 10.84 -5.01
C LEU A 136 -5.09 10.26 -6.06
N GLY A 137 -4.60 10.08 -7.30
CA GLY A 137 -5.37 9.49 -8.37
C GLY A 137 -5.83 8.06 -8.05
N LYS A 138 -4.90 7.23 -7.60
CA LYS A 138 -5.17 5.84 -7.23
C LYS A 138 -6.11 5.73 -6.03
N TRP A 139 -5.92 6.57 -5.01
CA TRP A 139 -6.83 6.64 -3.87
C TRP A 139 -8.27 6.98 -4.29
N ILE A 140 -8.46 7.96 -5.17
CA ILE A 140 -9.78 8.31 -5.70
C ILE A 140 -10.37 7.16 -6.50
N GLU A 141 -9.58 6.49 -7.34
CA GLU A 141 -9.98 5.31 -8.11
C GLU A 141 -10.44 4.16 -7.19
N GLN A 142 -9.78 3.96 -6.07
CA GLN A 142 -10.14 2.99 -5.03
C GLN A 142 -11.36 3.41 -4.18
N GLY A 143 -11.99 4.56 -4.47
CA GLY A 143 -13.23 5.01 -3.86
C GLY A 143 -13.06 6.12 -2.82
N ALA A 144 -11.89 6.73 -2.74
CA ALA A 144 -11.60 7.86 -1.83
C ALA A 144 -12.06 7.56 -0.39
N LYS A 145 -11.65 6.42 0.15
CA LYS A 145 -11.99 6.05 1.52
C LYS A 145 -11.11 6.80 2.50
N TYR A 146 -11.75 7.58 3.35
CA TYR A 146 -11.08 8.23 4.49
C TYR A 146 -10.96 7.24 5.64
N GLN A 147 -9.89 7.37 6.41
CA GLN A 147 -9.68 6.64 7.64
C GLN A 147 -9.79 7.60 8.83
N GLN A 148 -10.41 7.15 9.90
CA GLN A 148 -10.39 7.87 11.17
C GLN A 148 -8.92 8.09 11.59
N HIS A 149 -8.63 9.19 12.27
CA HIS A 149 -7.29 9.47 12.78
C HIS A 149 -6.81 8.28 13.64
N TRP A 150 -5.56 7.89 13.46
CA TRP A 150 -4.98 6.71 14.13
C TRP A 150 -5.14 6.74 15.66
N ALA A 151 -5.10 7.92 16.28
CA ALA A 151 -5.27 8.08 17.73
C ALA A 151 -6.69 7.69 18.24
N PHE A 152 -7.67 7.60 17.35
CA PHE A 152 -9.05 7.20 17.66
C PHE A 152 -9.41 5.83 17.11
N GLN A 153 -8.46 5.14 16.50
CA GLN A 153 -8.67 3.76 16.05
C GLN A 153 -8.42 2.80 17.20
N PRO A 154 -9.16 1.67 17.27
CA PRO A 154 -8.84 0.60 18.20
C PRO A 154 -7.40 0.14 17.99
N ILE A 155 -6.70 -0.12 19.09
CA ILE A 155 -5.33 -0.64 19.04
C ILE A 155 -5.41 -2.10 18.58
N GLU A 156 -4.83 -2.39 17.42
CA GLU A 156 -4.66 -3.75 16.92
C GLU A 156 -3.22 -4.20 17.17
N ARG A 157 -3.08 -5.46 17.63
CA ARG A 157 -1.75 -6.05 17.81
C ARG A 157 -1.28 -6.62 16.47
N PRO A 158 -0.25 -6.05 15.83
CA PRO A 158 0.26 -6.59 14.57
C PRO A 158 0.92 -7.94 14.80
N ALA A 159 0.93 -8.79 13.78
CA ALA A 159 1.70 -10.03 13.79
C ALA A 159 3.20 -9.70 13.89
N VAL A 160 3.89 -10.34 14.83
CA VAL A 160 5.33 -10.17 14.99
C VAL A 160 6.03 -10.84 13.80
N PRO A 161 6.92 -10.14 13.06
CA PRO A 161 7.70 -10.76 12.00
C PRO A 161 8.59 -11.89 12.52
N GLU A 162 8.60 -13.02 11.82
CA GLU A 162 9.51 -14.12 12.11
C GLU A 162 10.89 -13.78 11.52
N ILE A 163 11.88 -13.57 12.37
CA ILE A 163 13.26 -13.23 11.98
C ILE A 163 14.22 -14.18 12.70
N ASP A 164 14.97 -14.95 11.93
CA ASP A 164 15.95 -15.87 12.47
C ASP A 164 16.95 -15.17 13.41
N GLY A 165 17.13 -15.71 14.61
CA GLY A 165 18.06 -15.20 15.61
C GLY A 165 17.59 -13.93 16.34
N VAL A 166 16.29 -13.59 16.25
CA VAL A 166 15.69 -12.44 16.92
C VAL A 166 14.50 -12.89 17.76
N ASP A 167 14.66 -12.95 19.07
CA ASP A 167 13.66 -13.46 20.00
C ASP A 167 12.71 -12.37 20.52
N HIS A 168 13.18 -11.12 20.57
CA HIS A 168 12.38 -10.03 21.13
C HIS A 168 11.47 -9.38 20.06
N PRO A 169 10.15 -9.25 20.32
CA PRO A 169 9.20 -8.74 19.34
C PRO A 169 9.55 -7.35 18.78
N ILE A 170 10.02 -6.43 19.63
CA ILE A 170 10.41 -5.08 19.18
C ILE A 170 11.58 -5.16 18.21
N ASP A 171 12.59 -5.98 18.53
CA ASP A 171 13.76 -6.16 17.66
C ASP A 171 13.35 -6.81 16.34
N ALA A 172 12.39 -7.74 16.34
CA ALA A 172 11.86 -8.33 15.11
C ALA A 172 11.27 -7.28 14.16
N PHE A 173 10.48 -6.33 14.66
CA PHE A 173 9.97 -5.22 13.84
C PHE A 173 11.08 -4.30 13.34
N VAL A 174 12.05 -3.95 14.22
CA VAL A 174 13.18 -3.09 13.84
C VAL A 174 14.03 -3.76 12.77
N VAL A 175 14.39 -5.03 12.94
CA VAL A 175 15.20 -5.78 11.98
C VAL A 175 14.46 -6.00 10.66
N ALA A 176 13.17 -6.30 10.70
CA ALA A 176 12.35 -6.41 9.49
C ALA A 176 12.38 -5.11 8.67
N ARG A 177 12.23 -3.97 9.35
CA ARG A 177 12.30 -2.66 8.69
C ARG A 177 13.68 -2.36 8.12
N LEU A 178 14.74 -2.60 8.89
CA LEU A 178 16.11 -2.40 8.44
C LEU A 178 16.44 -3.25 7.21
N LYS A 179 16.03 -4.53 7.22
CA LYS A 179 16.22 -5.43 6.06
C LYS A 179 15.48 -4.92 4.82
N ALA A 180 14.27 -4.42 4.97
CA ALA A 180 13.50 -3.85 3.85
C ALA A 180 14.19 -2.61 3.24
N ASP A 181 14.91 -1.84 4.05
CA ASP A 181 15.68 -0.67 3.64
C ASP A 181 17.15 -1.03 3.22
N GLY A 182 17.49 -2.33 3.11
CA GLY A 182 18.85 -2.79 2.79
C GLY A 182 19.89 -2.51 3.87
N ARG A 183 19.46 -2.36 5.13
CA ARG A 183 20.30 -2.02 6.28
C ARG A 183 20.33 -3.15 7.29
N SER A 184 21.28 -3.09 8.22
CA SER A 184 21.42 -4.00 9.35
C SER A 184 21.47 -3.23 10.67
N LEU A 185 21.33 -3.95 11.78
CA LEU A 185 21.60 -3.39 13.10
C LEU A 185 23.07 -2.95 13.18
N ALA A 186 23.29 -1.84 13.88
CA ALA A 186 24.64 -1.44 14.26
C ALA A 186 25.21 -2.40 15.33
N ASP A 187 26.52 -2.41 15.48
CA ASP A 187 27.19 -3.13 16.54
C ASP A 187 26.69 -2.72 17.93
N LYS A 188 26.80 -3.65 18.89
CA LYS A 188 26.43 -3.39 20.27
C LYS A 188 27.20 -2.20 20.81
N ALA A 189 26.49 -1.24 21.38
CA ALA A 189 27.12 -0.08 21.96
C ALA A 189 27.97 -0.45 23.19
N GLU A 190 29.10 0.25 23.36
CA GLU A 190 29.95 0.12 24.55
C GLU A 190 29.17 0.40 25.83
N THR A 191 29.51 -0.30 26.91
CA THR A 191 28.80 -0.24 28.20
C THR A 191 28.75 1.19 28.76
N GLU A 192 29.82 1.94 28.65
CA GLU A 192 29.89 3.33 29.09
C GLU A 192 28.90 4.22 28.36
N ARG A 193 28.74 4.01 27.06
CA ARG A 193 27.76 4.73 26.24
C ARG A 193 26.33 4.37 26.61
N LEU A 194 26.08 3.12 26.95
CA LEU A 194 24.75 2.66 27.42
C LEU A 194 24.42 3.29 28.77
N LEU A 195 25.37 3.26 29.74
CA LEU A 195 25.21 3.88 31.05
C LEU A 195 24.97 5.39 30.95
N ARG A 196 25.72 6.07 30.08
CA ARG A 196 25.54 7.51 29.86
C ARG A 196 24.16 7.82 29.30
N ARG A 197 23.65 7.04 28.32
CA ARG A 197 22.31 7.21 27.77
C ARG A 197 21.24 6.99 28.82
N LEU A 198 21.38 5.93 29.62
CA LEU A 198 20.45 5.62 30.70
C LEU A 198 20.37 6.75 31.73
N SER A 199 21.54 7.29 32.19
CA SER A 199 21.59 8.38 33.16
C SER A 199 21.10 9.74 32.63
N LEU A 200 20.98 9.92 31.30
CA LEU A 200 20.41 11.13 30.68
C LEU A 200 18.92 11.03 30.42
N THR A 201 18.35 9.83 30.47
CA THR A 201 16.93 9.57 30.15
C THR A 201 16.10 9.22 31.37
N LEU A 202 16.70 8.98 32.53
CA LEU A 202 16.08 8.75 33.82
C LEU A 202 16.31 9.91 34.77
#